data_9dc2ca197daa5f682d2a0a55134bd6d5
#
_entry.id   9dc2ca197daa5f682d2a0a55134bd6d5
#
_cell.length_a   1.000
_cell.length_b   1.000
_cell.length_c   1.000
_cell.angle_alpha   90.00
_cell.angle_beta   90.00
_cell.angle_gamma   90.00
#
_symmetry.space_group_name_H-M   'P 1'
#
loop_
_entity.id
_entity.type
_entity.pdbx_description
1 polymer ?
#
loop_
_entity_poly.entity_id
_entity_poly.type
_entity_poly.pdbx_seq_one_letter_code
_entity_poly.pdbx_strand_id
1 'polypeptide(L)'
;MVIADNSVDAEMCATDLLGQAEHGFNSPACLITNSKKLAEDTISEIERLLKILPTSETARASWDNYGDIILCSTHEEMLKVANDMAYEHVQIMTDRDDWYLKNMHSYGALFLGPRTNVANGDKVIGTNHTLPTKKAGKYTGGLWVGKFIKTHSYCLLYTSDAADDTRSV
;
A
#
# COMPACT_ATOMS: atom_id res chain seq x y z
N MET A 1 -2.43 1.52 -4.47
CA MET A 1 -1.68 2.78 -4.70
C MET A 1 -0.41 2.48 -5.47
N VAL A 2 -0.08 3.28 -6.46
CA VAL A 2 1.21 3.27 -7.17
C VAL A 2 1.98 4.53 -6.82
N ILE A 3 3.25 4.40 -6.49
CA ILE A 3 4.19 5.50 -6.30
C ILE A 3 5.24 5.37 -7.39
N ALA A 4 5.32 6.34 -8.29
CA ALA A 4 6.16 6.25 -9.48
C ALA A 4 6.81 7.60 -9.84
N ASP A 5 7.98 7.53 -10.44
CA ASP A 5 8.67 8.66 -11.04
C ASP A 5 8.88 8.46 -12.55
N ASN A 6 9.69 9.30 -13.17
CA ASN A 6 9.93 9.24 -14.61
C ASN A 6 10.81 8.03 -15.05
N SER A 7 11.19 7.14 -14.17
CA SER A 7 11.98 5.94 -14.49
C SER A 7 11.12 4.77 -14.98
N VAL A 8 9.80 4.87 -14.88
CA VAL A 8 8.85 3.81 -15.25
C VAL A 8 7.94 4.24 -16.41
N ASP A 9 7.41 3.25 -17.11
CA ASP A 9 6.46 3.42 -18.20
C ASP A 9 5.04 3.71 -17.68
N ALA A 10 4.33 4.63 -18.32
CA ALA A 10 2.96 5.00 -17.99
C ALA A 10 1.96 3.85 -18.19
N GLU A 11 2.16 2.98 -19.18
CA GLU A 11 1.33 1.79 -19.38
C GLU A 11 1.40 0.85 -18.19
N MET A 12 2.57 0.71 -17.59
CA MET A 12 2.76 -0.13 -16.39
C MET A 12 2.00 0.45 -15.19
N CYS A 13 2.11 1.76 -14.96
CA CYS A 13 1.33 2.43 -13.92
C CYS A 13 -0.18 2.27 -14.15
N ALA A 14 -0.64 2.49 -15.35
CA ALA A 14 -2.05 2.36 -15.72
C ALA A 14 -2.56 0.92 -15.54
N THR A 15 -1.75 -0.07 -15.88
CA THR A 15 -2.09 -1.49 -15.73
C THR A 15 -2.30 -1.86 -14.26
N ASP A 16 -1.40 -1.46 -13.37
CA ASP A 16 -1.53 -1.74 -11.94
C ASP A 16 -2.70 -0.99 -11.30
N LEU A 17 -2.95 0.26 -11.71
CA LEU A 17 -4.10 1.03 -11.24
C LEU A 17 -5.43 0.39 -11.65
N LEU A 18 -5.55 -0.05 -12.91
CA LEU A 18 -6.74 -0.71 -13.41
C LEU A 18 -6.90 -2.12 -12.84
N GLY A 19 -5.80 -2.84 -12.61
CA GLY A 19 -5.80 -4.12 -11.90
C GLY A 19 -6.35 -4.01 -10.48
N GLN A 20 -6.15 -2.88 -9.81
CA GLN A 20 -6.80 -2.59 -8.53
C GLN A 20 -8.27 -2.16 -8.70
N ALA A 21 -8.56 -1.32 -9.68
CA ALA A 21 -9.90 -0.78 -9.91
C ALA A 21 -10.92 -1.87 -10.33
N GLU A 22 -10.49 -2.93 -11.01
CA GLU A 22 -11.36 -4.01 -11.46
C GLU A 22 -11.92 -4.91 -10.34
N HIS A 23 -11.35 -4.83 -9.12
CA HIS A 23 -11.80 -5.64 -7.97
C HIS A 23 -13.23 -5.31 -7.50
N GLY A 24 -13.75 -4.13 -7.84
CA GLY A 24 -15.12 -3.73 -7.50
C GLY A 24 -15.40 -2.27 -7.82
N PHE A 25 -16.67 -1.92 -7.93
CA PHE A 25 -17.14 -0.57 -8.30
C PHE A 25 -16.71 0.55 -7.34
N ASN A 26 -16.17 0.21 -6.18
CA ASN A 26 -15.73 1.14 -5.13
C ASN A 26 -14.29 0.87 -4.68
N SER A 27 -13.45 0.34 -5.55
CA SER A 27 -12.04 0.01 -5.28
C SER A 27 -11.14 1.20 -5.62
N PRO A 28 -10.70 2.02 -4.64
CA PRO A 28 -9.91 3.20 -4.94
C PRO A 28 -8.54 2.83 -5.49
N ALA A 29 -8.12 3.53 -6.53
CA ALA A 29 -6.79 3.43 -7.11
C ALA A 29 -6.14 4.82 -7.16
N CYS A 30 -4.87 4.93 -6.75
CA CYS A 30 -4.20 6.21 -6.65
C CYS A 30 -2.78 6.12 -7.21
N LEU A 31 -2.41 7.05 -8.09
CA LEU A 31 -1.03 7.31 -8.49
C LEU A 31 -0.50 8.51 -7.71
N ILE A 32 0.66 8.35 -7.08
CA ILE A 32 1.45 9.45 -6.53
C ILE A 32 2.73 9.58 -7.36
N THR A 33 2.99 10.74 -7.92
CA THR A 33 4.17 10.95 -8.79
C THR A 33 4.73 12.36 -8.64
N ASN A 34 6.03 12.51 -8.90
CA ASN A 34 6.67 13.81 -9.05
C ASN A 34 6.87 14.22 -10.52
N SER A 35 6.37 13.42 -11.46
CA SER A 35 6.46 13.67 -12.90
C SER A 35 5.10 14.05 -13.48
N LYS A 36 4.93 15.32 -13.85
CA LYS A 36 3.72 15.78 -14.53
C LYS A 36 3.49 15.01 -15.83
N LYS A 37 4.57 14.73 -16.58
CA LYS A 37 4.50 13.97 -17.83
C LYS A 37 3.97 12.57 -17.58
N LEU A 38 4.50 11.85 -16.56
CA LEU A 38 4.03 10.50 -16.22
C LEU A 38 2.54 10.52 -15.82
N ALA A 39 2.10 11.53 -15.07
CA ALA A 39 0.70 11.68 -14.69
C ALA A 39 -0.21 11.81 -15.92
N GLU A 40 0.12 12.68 -16.86
CA GLU A 40 -0.64 12.92 -18.10
C GLU A 40 -0.63 11.68 -19.02
N ASP A 41 0.52 11.05 -19.18
CA ASP A 41 0.68 9.83 -19.99
C ASP A 41 -0.11 8.66 -19.35
N THR A 42 -0.10 8.52 -18.03
CA THR A 42 -0.86 7.46 -17.31
C THR A 42 -2.37 7.64 -17.51
N ILE A 43 -2.89 8.86 -17.49
CA ILE A 43 -4.32 9.12 -17.80
C ILE A 43 -4.64 8.64 -19.21
N SER A 44 -3.78 8.95 -20.17
CA SER A 44 -3.96 8.56 -21.56
C SER A 44 -3.94 7.04 -21.75
N GLU A 45 -3.04 6.35 -21.02
CA GLU A 45 -2.94 4.89 -21.04
C GLU A 45 -4.15 4.22 -20.35
N ILE A 46 -4.65 4.77 -19.26
CA ILE A 46 -5.90 4.30 -18.62
C ILE A 46 -7.04 4.34 -19.62
N GLU A 47 -7.23 5.46 -20.33
CA GLU A 47 -8.27 5.60 -21.36
C GLU A 47 -8.09 4.62 -22.53
N ARG A 48 -6.85 4.31 -22.88
CA ARG A 48 -6.55 3.31 -23.94
C ARG A 48 -6.88 1.90 -23.47
N LEU A 49 -6.40 1.52 -22.27
CA LEU A 49 -6.58 0.18 -21.70
C LEU A 49 -8.05 -0.13 -21.42
N LEU A 50 -8.82 0.82 -20.93
CA LEU A 50 -10.25 0.65 -20.68
C LEU A 50 -11.08 0.33 -21.93
N LYS A 51 -10.56 0.56 -23.13
CA LYS A 51 -11.22 0.17 -24.39
C LYS A 51 -11.04 -1.30 -24.75
N ILE A 52 -10.05 -1.97 -24.18
CA ILE A 52 -9.67 -3.34 -24.54
C ILE A 52 -9.77 -4.33 -23.38
N LEU A 53 -9.87 -3.86 -22.13
CA LEU A 53 -9.96 -4.74 -20.97
C LEU A 53 -11.33 -5.42 -20.88
N PRO A 54 -11.37 -6.73 -20.62
CA PRO A 54 -12.64 -7.45 -20.40
C PRO A 54 -13.43 -6.93 -19.19
N THR A 55 -12.72 -6.41 -18.17
CA THR A 55 -13.26 -5.88 -16.92
C THR A 55 -13.53 -4.38 -16.95
N SER A 56 -13.54 -3.78 -18.15
CA SER A 56 -13.62 -2.33 -18.37
C SER A 56 -14.83 -1.66 -17.70
N GLU A 57 -15.98 -2.31 -17.59
CA GLU A 57 -17.17 -1.75 -16.95
C GLU A 57 -16.90 -1.45 -15.46
N THR A 58 -16.41 -2.46 -14.72
CA THR A 58 -16.09 -2.32 -13.29
C THR A 58 -14.92 -1.37 -13.07
N ALA A 59 -13.85 -1.54 -13.84
CA ALA A 59 -12.65 -0.72 -13.72
C ALA A 59 -12.93 0.76 -14.05
N ARG A 60 -13.73 1.05 -15.09
CA ARG A 60 -14.17 2.40 -15.44
C ARG A 60 -14.95 3.04 -14.31
N ALA A 61 -16.00 2.37 -13.83
CA ALA A 61 -16.84 2.92 -12.79
C ALA A 61 -16.07 3.20 -11.48
N SER A 62 -15.13 2.32 -11.13
CA SER A 62 -14.27 2.51 -9.98
C SER A 62 -13.29 3.67 -10.20
N TRP A 63 -12.63 3.74 -11.36
CA TRP A 63 -11.68 4.80 -11.69
C TRP A 63 -12.36 6.18 -11.72
N ASP A 64 -13.49 6.31 -12.39
CA ASP A 64 -14.21 7.58 -12.53
C ASP A 64 -14.69 8.15 -11.17
N ASN A 65 -14.97 7.29 -10.20
CA ASN A 65 -15.48 7.71 -8.88
C ASN A 65 -14.42 7.76 -7.77
N TYR A 66 -13.36 6.95 -7.87
CA TYR A 66 -12.39 6.73 -6.79
C TYR A 66 -10.93 6.68 -7.27
N GLY A 67 -10.68 7.03 -8.53
CA GLY A 67 -9.34 7.15 -9.08
C GLY A 67 -8.74 8.52 -8.74
N ASP A 68 -7.49 8.53 -8.27
CA ASP A 68 -6.77 9.76 -7.94
C ASP A 68 -5.39 9.78 -8.60
N ILE A 69 -4.96 10.96 -9.06
CA ILE A 69 -3.56 11.23 -9.42
C ILE A 69 -3.06 12.42 -8.62
N ILE A 70 -2.06 12.20 -7.80
CA ILE A 70 -1.49 13.20 -6.91
C ILE A 70 -0.09 13.57 -7.42
N LEU A 71 0.06 14.82 -7.85
CA LEU A 71 1.35 15.36 -8.26
C LEU A 71 2.04 16.01 -7.06
N CYS A 72 3.23 15.51 -6.74
CA CYS A 72 4.10 16.00 -5.69
C CYS A 72 5.34 16.68 -6.28
N SER A 73 6.04 17.49 -5.49
CA SER A 73 7.27 18.15 -5.93
C SER A 73 8.51 17.30 -5.68
N THR A 74 8.51 16.45 -4.65
CA THR A 74 9.67 15.65 -4.23
C THR A 74 9.27 14.25 -3.78
N HIS A 75 10.25 13.33 -3.69
CA HIS A 75 10.06 11.99 -3.14
C HIS A 75 9.63 12.02 -1.66
N GLU A 76 10.11 12.98 -0.88
CA GLU A 76 9.74 13.17 0.51
C GLU A 76 8.26 13.55 0.66
N GLU A 77 7.76 14.39 -0.25
CA GLU A 77 6.34 14.73 -0.30
C GLU A 77 5.49 13.51 -0.73
N MET A 78 5.93 12.78 -1.75
CA MET A 78 5.27 11.53 -2.18
C MET A 78 5.18 10.53 -1.02
N LEU A 79 6.28 10.31 -0.29
CA LEU A 79 6.33 9.44 0.88
C LEU A 79 5.36 9.89 1.99
N LYS A 80 5.34 11.19 2.29
CA LYS A 80 4.43 11.75 3.30
C LYS A 80 2.98 11.50 2.94
N VAL A 81 2.59 11.83 1.70
CA VAL A 81 1.22 11.62 1.20
C VAL A 81 0.86 10.13 1.26
N ALA A 82 1.76 9.25 0.81
CA ALA A 82 1.53 7.81 0.84
C ALA A 82 1.31 7.27 2.25
N ASN A 83 2.14 7.66 3.22
CA ASN A 83 1.97 7.27 4.61
C ASN A 83 0.68 7.83 5.24
N ASP A 84 0.27 9.05 4.85
CA ASP A 84 -0.98 9.66 5.31
C ASP A 84 -2.22 8.95 4.77
N MET A 85 -2.17 8.49 3.52
CA MET A 85 -3.23 7.73 2.86
C MET A 85 -3.30 6.28 3.35
N ALA A 86 -2.17 5.66 3.68
CA ALA A 86 -2.04 4.33 4.26
C ALA A 86 -2.85 3.25 3.54
N TYR A 87 -2.61 3.10 2.24
CA TYR A 87 -3.25 2.07 1.41
C TYR A 87 -2.83 0.66 1.82
N GLU A 88 -3.70 -0.31 1.59
CA GLU A 88 -3.40 -1.72 1.85
C GLU A 88 -2.33 -2.29 0.90
N HIS A 89 -2.41 -1.95 -0.38
CA HIS A 89 -1.42 -2.33 -1.40
C HIS A 89 -0.68 -1.10 -1.88
N VAL A 90 0.64 -1.11 -1.80
CA VAL A 90 1.51 -0.03 -2.27
C VAL A 90 2.56 -0.60 -3.21
N GLN A 91 2.53 -0.17 -4.46
CA GLN A 91 3.51 -0.49 -5.49
C GLN A 91 4.48 0.67 -5.65
N ILE A 92 5.77 0.42 -5.46
CA ILE A 92 6.84 1.39 -5.69
C ILE A 92 7.49 1.12 -7.04
N MET A 93 7.53 2.12 -7.90
CA MET A 93 8.15 2.08 -9.22
C MET A 93 8.99 3.35 -9.42
N THR A 94 10.10 3.46 -8.68
CA THR A 94 10.97 4.63 -8.68
C THR A 94 12.44 4.24 -8.82
N ASP A 95 13.30 5.21 -9.06
CA ASP A 95 14.74 5.00 -8.99
C ASP A 95 15.26 4.90 -7.54
N ARG A 96 14.36 4.99 -6.53
CA ARG A 96 14.68 4.99 -5.09
C ARG A 96 13.93 3.92 -4.29
N ASP A 97 13.67 2.76 -4.85
CA ASP A 97 12.87 1.70 -4.21
C ASP A 97 13.40 1.33 -2.81
N ASP A 98 14.73 1.19 -2.64
CA ASP A 98 15.36 0.91 -1.36
C ASP A 98 15.16 2.03 -0.31
N TRP A 99 15.08 3.27 -0.77
CA TRP A 99 14.81 4.39 0.12
C TRP A 99 13.35 4.36 0.61
N TYR A 100 12.39 4.04 -0.28
CA TYR A 100 11.00 3.85 0.11
C TYR A 100 10.84 2.69 1.08
N LEU A 101 11.50 1.54 0.85
CA LEU A 101 11.47 0.39 1.76
C LEU A 101 11.89 0.78 3.19
N LYS A 102 12.88 1.66 3.32
CA LYS A 102 13.39 2.11 4.63
C LYS A 102 12.53 3.16 5.32
N ASN A 103 11.73 3.92 4.57
CA ASN A 103 11.02 5.09 5.08
C ASN A 103 9.49 4.96 5.07
N MET A 104 8.92 4.04 4.27
CA MET A 104 7.49 3.72 4.32
C MET A 104 7.15 2.93 5.59
N HIS A 105 6.04 3.27 6.23
CA HIS A 105 5.59 2.60 7.46
C HIS A 105 4.08 2.39 7.54
N SER A 106 3.29 2.98 6.64
CA SER A 106 1.82 2.92 6.69
C SER A 106 1.27 2.20 5.46
N TYR A 107 1.37 0.87 5.45
CA TYR A 107 0.88 0.03 4.36
C TYR A 107 0.50 -1.37 4.87
N GLY A 108 -0.21 -2.14 4.06
CA GLY A 108 -0.45 -3.56 4.31
C GLY A 108 0.60 -4.44 3.63
N ALA A 109 0.73 -4.32 2.32
CA ALA A 109 1.75 -4.98 1.51
C ALA A 109 2.48 -3.96 0.63
N LEU A 110 3.81 -4.08 0.56
CA LEU A 110 4.69 -3.24 -0.22
C LEU A 110 5.36 -4.06 -1.32
N PHE A 111 5.19 -3.62 -2.57
CA PHE A 111 5.79 -4.23 -3.75
C PHE A 111 6.84 -3.28 -4.31
N LEU A 112 8.05 -3.79 -4.56
CA LEU A 112 9.19 -2.98 -4.97
C LEU A 112 9.62 -3.31 -6.39
N GLY A 113 9.68 -2.28 -7.20
CA GLY A 113 10.11 -2.34 -8.59
C GLY A 113 9.05 -2.80 -9.58
N PRO A 114 9.23 -2.51 -10.87
CA PRO A 114 8.24 -2.73 -11.90
C PRO A 114 8.02 -4.20 -12.27
N ARG A 115 8.81 -5.12 -11.72
CA ARG A 115 8.69 -6.57 -11.96
C ARG A 115 7.95 -7.32 -10.86
N THR A 116 7.45 -6.61 -9.85
CA THR A 116 6.59 -7.16 -8.80
C THR A 116 5.23 -6.49 -8.85
N ASN A 117 4.19 -7.22 -8.46
CA ASN A 117 2.85 -6.67 -8.35
C ASN A 117 2.00 -7.48 -7.37
N VAL A 118 0.77 -7.05 -7.13
CA VAL A 118 -0.19 -7.67 -6.22
C VAL A 118 -0.42 -9.14 -6.56
N ALA A 119 -0.48 -9.51 -7.83
CA ALA A 119 -0.69 -10.89 -8.27
C ALA A 119 0.40 -11.86 -7.78
N ASN A 120 1.64 -11.40 -7.59
CA ASN A 120 2.70 -12.21 -6.99
C ASN A 120 2.38 -12.53 -5.52
N GLY A 121 1.83 -11.57 -4.78
CA GLY A 121 1.37 -11.77 -3.41
C GLY A 121 0.24 -12.79 -3.32
N ASP A 122 -0.73 -12.70 -4.22
CA ASP A 122 -1.90 -13.56 -4.23
C ASP A 122 -1.61 -15.00 -4.66
N LYS A 123 -0.62 -15.21 -5.51
CA LYS A 123 -0.42 -16.49 -6.21
C LYS A 123 0.80 -17.29 -5.73
N VAL A 124 1.93 -16.65 -5.43
CA VAL A 124 3.21 -17.37 -5.37
C VAL A 124 4.04 -17.16 -4.10
N ILE A 125 3.99 -16.00 -3.44
CA ILE A 125 4.88 -15.70 -2.32
C ILE A 125 4.34 -16.13 -0.94
N GLY A 126 3.11 -16.60 -0.88
CA GLY A 126 2.54 -17.24 0.31
C GLY A 126 2.28 -16.31 1.49
N THR A 127 2.38 -15.00 1.30
CA THR A 127 2.01 -14.02 2.32
C THR A 127 0.49 -13.96 2.49
N ASN A 128 0.05 -13.58 3.70
CA ASN A 128 -1.35 -13.30 3.93
C ASN A 128 -1.80 -12.05 3.17
N HIS A 129 -2.97 -12.12 2.54
CA HIS A 129 -3.59 -10.97 1.86
C HIS A 129 -4.88 -10.47 2.53
N THR A 130 -5.09 -10.78 3.81
CA THR A 130 -6.08 -10.08 4.63
C THR A 130 -5.43 -8.82 5.19
N LEU A 131 -5.42 -7.78 4.38
CA LEU A 131 -4.66 -6.55 4.58
C LEU A 131 -5.49 -5.44 5.26
N PRO A 132 -4.84 -4.43 5.84
CA PRO A 132 -5.53 -3.36 6.54
C PRO A 132 -6.14 -2.36 5.58
N THR A 133 -7.47 -2.21 5.58
CA THR A 133 -8.20 -1.21 4.80
C THR A 133 -8.47 0.05 5.62
N LYS A 134 -9.01 1.10 4.98
CA LYS A 134 -9.49 2.34 5.64
C LYS A 134 -8.43 2.96 6.56
N LYS A 135 -7.20 3.07 6.07
CA LYS A 135 -6.05 3.65 6.78
C LYS A 135 -5.57 2.85 8.00
N ALA A 136 -6.04 1.63 8.20
CA ALA A 136 -5.55 0.78 9.27
C ALA A 136 -4.07 0.39 9.10
N GLY A 137 -3.49 0.56 7.92
CA GLY A 137 -2.04 0.44 7.65
C GLY A 137 -1.16 1.32 8.55
N LYS A 138 -1.74 2.32 9.22
CA LYS A 138 -1.03 3.16 10.21
C LYS A 138 -0.69 2.44 11.52
N TYR A 139 -1.36 1.33 11.83
CA TYR A 139 -1.17 0.63 13.12
C TYR A 139 -1.16 -0.90 13.01
N THR A 140 -1.40 -1.47 11.84
CA THR A 140 -1.36 -2.93 11.63
C THR A 140 -1.00 -3.27 10.18
N GLY A 141 -0.28 -4.38 10.00
CA GLY A 141 -0.02 -4.95 8.67
C GLY A 141 -1.09 -5.95 8.21
N GLY A 142 -2.17 -6.12 8.97
CA GLY A 142 -3.24 -7.07 8.67
C GLY A 142 -3.19 -8.34 9.51
N LEU A 143 -3.64 -9.45 8.95
CA LEU A 143 -3.69 -10.74 9.63
C LEU A 143 -2.29 -11.37 9.73
N TRP A 144 -1.95 -11.85 10.92
CA TRP A 144 -0.70 -12.57 11.19
C TRP A 144 -0.91 -13.54 12.36
N VAL A 145 0.03 -14.46 12.58
CA VAL A 145 -0.08 -15.51 13.61
C VAL A 145 -0.37 -14.97 15.01
N GLY A 146 0.16 -13.80 15.37
CA GLY A 146 -0.09 -13.17 16.67
C GLY A 146 -1.55 -12.81 16.94
N LYS A 147 -2.42 -12.73 15.91
CA LYS A 147 -3.86 -12.52 16.10
C LYS A 147 -4.57 -13.74 16.68
N PHE A 148 -3.95 -14.91 16.61
CA PHE A 148 -4.46 -16.16 17.18
C PHE A 148 -3.81 -16.54 18.50
N ILE A 149 -2.84 -15.75 18.97
CA ILE A 149 -2.13 -15.96 20.24
C ILE A 149 -2.77 -15.08 21.30
N LYS A 150 -3.10 -15.69 22.44
CA LYS A 150 -3.60 -14.98 23.60
C LYS A 150 -2.48 -14.86 24.64
N THR A 151 -2.17 -13.62 25.04
CA THR A 151 -1.24 -13.34 26.12
C THR A 151 -1.99 -13.19 27.44
N HIS A 152 -1.43 -13.74 28.53
CA HIS A 152 -1.95 -13.61 29.87
C HIS A 152 -0.86 -13.06 30.78
N SER A 153 -1.27 -12.24 31.73
CA SER A 153 -0.42 -11.82 32.85
C SER A 153 -0.98 -12.43 34.12
N TYR A 154 -0.10 -12.88 35.01
CA TYR A 154 -0.46 -13.25 36.35
C TYR A 154 0.51 -12.59 37.33
N CYS A 155 0.03 -12.29 38.50
CA CYS A 155 0.85 -11.76 39.59
C CYS A 155 0.70 -12.70 40.79
N LEU A 156 1.82 -13.09 41.38
CA LEU A 156 1.87 -13.88 42.57
C LEU A 156 2.70 -13.14 43.64
N LEU A 157 2.06 -12.84 44.73
CA LEU A 157 2.73 -12.22 45.88
C LEU A 157 3.19 -13.33 46.83
N TYR A 158 4.49 -13.45 47.04
CA TYR A 158 5.07 -14.51 47.87
C TYR A 158 5.17 -14.14 49.35
N THR A 159 5.33 -12.84 49.64
CA THR A 159 5.57 -12.35 51.00
C THR A 159 4.85 -11.05 51.26
N SER A 160 4.67 -10.72 52.55
CA SER A 160 4.19 -9.41 52.96
C SER A 160 5.22 -8.29 52.81
N ASP A 161 6.46 -8.62 52.44
CA ASP A 161 7.59 -7.68 52.35
C ASP A 161 7.81 -7.12 50.95
N ALA A 162 6.77 -7.14 50.09
CA ALA A 162 6.84 -6.54 48.78
C ALA A 162 7.18 -5.03 48.79
N ALA A 163 7.09 -4.38 49.94
CA ALA A 163 7.51 -3.00 50.12
C ALA A 163 9.05 -2.82 50.21
N ASP A 164 9.79 -3.91 50.50
CA ASP A 164 11.25 -3.85 50.64
C ASP A 164 12.02 -4.12 49.33
N ASP A 165 11.35 -4.54 48.29
CA ASP A 165 11.99 -4.73 46.98
C ASP A 165 12.07 -3.42 46.17
N THR A 166 12.82 -2.48 46.74
CA THR A 166 13.18 -1.21 46.04
C THR A 166 14.33 -1.38 45.05
N ARG A 167 14.59 -2.59 44.57
CA ARG A 167 15.55 -2.80 43.50
C ARG A 167 14.90 -2.45 42.19
N SER A 168 14.96 -1.18 41.90
CA SER A 168 14.73 -0.62 40.57
C SER A 168 15.55 -1.35 39.53
N VAL A 169 14.90 -1.64 38.46
CA VAL A 169 15.46 -2.01 37.16
C VAL A 169 16.33 -0.87 36.66
#